data_0b1670213fe30d2146817065668379e8
#
_entry.id   0b1670213fe30d2146817065668379e8
#
_cell.length_a   1.000
_cell.length_b   1.000
_cell.length_c   1.000
_cell.angle_alpha   90.00
_cell.angle_beta   90.00
_cell.angle_gamma   90.00
#
_symmetry.space_group_name_H-M   'P 1'
#
loop_
_entity.id
_entity.type
_entity.pdbx_description
1 polymer ?
#
loop_
_entity_poly.entity_id
_entity_poly.type
_entity_poly.pdbx_seq_one_letter_code
_entity_poly.pdbx_strand_id
1 'polypeptide(L)'
;MKKAFISILILCSAVSAIAQQYETAVAPLKGEKWWGGLVALGSHMPFTSTTEWYDLSKKNLNNQIVPLILSSEGRYIWSEQPFRFRLQNDTLLLSSDYEKLNAISAGKTLKDAYLSASAQHFPPSHKIPEEIFFSKPQYNTWIELMYNQNQIDIEKYAQDILSNDFPTGIFMIDDNWQKYYGNFEFKPEKFPDAAGMIDRLHKQGFKVMLWIAPFVSADSPEYRLLVKKGYLVKEKDGITPAMIHWWNGVSACYDMTNPEAASYL
;
A
#
# COMPACT_ATOMS: atom_id res chain seq x y z
N MET A 1 -21.48 -70.54 -8.93
CA MET A 1 -20.82 -69.42 -9.62
C MET A 1 -20.52 -68.34 -8.60
N LYS A 2 -19.25 -68.28 -8.11
CA LYS A 2 -18.81 -67.26 -7.13
C LYS A 2 -18.23 -66.08 -7.92
N LYS A 3 -18.84 -64.88 -7.79
CA LYS A 3 -18.27 -63.64 -8.37
C LYS A 3 -17.26 -63.08 -7.37
N ALA A 4 -16.00 -63.01 -7.80
CA ALA A 4 -14.94 -62.34 -7.06
C ALA A 4 -15.00 -60.82 -7.37
N PHE A 5 -15.16 -60.02 -6.33
CA PHE A 5 -15.00 -58.55 -6.43
C PHE A 5 -13.54 -58.24 -6.22
N ILE A 6 -12.90 -57.68 -7.22
CA ILE A 6 -11.54 -57.11 -7.13
C ILE A 6 -11.70 -55.63 -6.75
N SER A 7 -11.36 -55.29 -5.51
CA SER A 7 -11.25 -53.90 -5.07
C SER A 7 -9.89 -53.36 -5.49
N ILE A 8 -9.90 -52.42 -6.42
CA ILE A 8 -8.69 -51.66 -6.80
C ILE A 8 -8.53 -50.55 -5.80
N LEU A 9 -7.54 -50.65 -4.92
CA LEU A 9 -7.11 -49.59 -4.04
C LEU A 9 -6.24 -48.60 -4.84
N ILE A 10 -6.77 -47.43 -5.17
CA ILE A 10 -5.98 -46.35 -5.79
C ILE A 10 -5.27 -45.63 -4.62
N LEU A 11 -3.97 -45.88 -4.48
CA LEU A 11 -3.10 -45.10 -3.61
C LEU A 11 -2.85 -43.75 -4.27
N CYS A 12 -3.57 -42.69 -3.85
CA CYS A 12 -3.20 -41.33 -4.16
C CYS A 12 -1.97 -40.97 -3.30
N SER A 13 -0.78 -41.08 -3.83
CA SER A 13 0.42 -40.47 -3.28
C SER A 13 0.32 -38.96 -3.44
N ALA A 14 -0.02 -38.24 -2.39
CA ALA A 14 0.10 -36.79 -2.34
C ALA A 14 1.60 -36.47 -2.38
N VAL A 15 2.11 -36.10 -3.53
CA VAL A 15 3.42 -35.48 -3.66
C VAL A 15 3.32 -34.09 -3.04
N SER A 16 3.74 -33.94 -1.80
CA SER A 16 3.97 -32.62 -1.21
C SER A 16 5.08 -31.97 -2.01
N ALA A 17 4.72 -31.03 -2.88
CA ALA A 17 5.71 -30.16 -3.50
C ALA A 17 6.37 -29.35 -2.37
N ILE A 18 7.61 -29.71 -2.03
CA ILE A 18 8.44 -28.88 -1.17
C ILE A 18 8.69 -27.60 -1.97
N ALA A 19 8.14 -26.47 -1.52
CA ALA A 19 8.42 -25.19 -2.14
C ALA A 19 9.94 -24.96 -2.10
N GLN A 20 10.53 -24.75 -3.25
CA GLN A 20 11.97 -24.52 -3.37
C GLN A 20 12.29 -23.19 -2.72
N GLN A 21 13.12 -23.21 -1.68
CA GLN A 21 13.61 -22.01 -1.03
C GLN A 21 14.97 -21.64 -1.61
N TYR A 22 15.12 -20.39 -2.02
CA TYR A 22 16.37 -19.84 -2.54
C TYR A 22 17.08 -19.07 -1.42
N GLU A 23 18.33 -19.39 -1.16
CA GLU A 23 19.18 -18.68 -0.22
C GLU A 23 20.37 -18.07 -0.93
N THR A 24 20.75 -16.85 -0.52
CA THR A 24 21.91 -16.14 -1.05
C THR A 24 22.63 -15.41 0.08
N ALA A 25 23.94 -15.53 0.12
CA ALA A 25 24.80 -14.72 0.96
C ALA A 25 25.49 -13.65 0.09
N VAL A 26 25.22 -12.40 0.37
CA VAL A 26 25.84 -11.26 -0.32
C VAL A 26 27.13 -10.92 0.44
N ALA A 27 28.28 -11.17 -0.18
CA ALA A 27 29.58 -10.85 0.41
C ALA A 27 29.68 -9.37 0.78
N PRO A 28 30.09 -9.02 2.02
CA PRO A 28 30.15 -7.65 2.47
C PRO A 28 31.26 -6.87 1.75
N LEU A 29 31.04 -5.57 1.54
CA LEU A 29 32.07 -4.61 1.22
C LEU A 29 32.55 -3.92 2.49
N LYS A 30 33.73 -3.33 2.46
CA LYS A 30 34.33 -2.70 3.66
C LYS A 30 33.46 -1.56 4.17
N GLY A 31 32.91 -1.70 5.35
CA GLY A 31 32.10 -0.68 6.01
C GLY A 31 30.68 -0.52 5.44
N GLU A 32 30.24 -1.45 4.60
CA GLU A 32 28.92 -1.41 3.97
C GLU A 32 27.79 -1.46 4.98
N LYS A 33 26.79 -0.62 4.73
CA LYS A 33 25.56 -0.53 5.55
C LYS A 33 24.33 -0.63 4.66
N TRP A 34 23.22 -1.12 5.22
CA TRP A 34 22.01 -1.44 4.49
C TRP A 34 20.79 -0.75 5.08
N TRP A 35 19.88 -0.25 4.21
CA TRP A 35 18.61 0.40 4.52
C TRP A 35 17.50 -0.14 3.63
N GLY A 36 16.23 0.06 4.03
CA GLY A 36 15.06 -0.19 3.19
C GLY A 36 14.16 -1.32 3.69
N GLY A 37 13.30 -1.81 2.85
CA GLY A 37 12.35 -2.90 3.12
C GLY A 37 11.14 -2.47 3.95
N LEU A 38 11.35 -2.09 5.19
CA LEU A 38 10.32 -1.97 6.22
C LEU A 38 10.27 -0.54 6.79
N VAL A 39 9.26 0.24 6.41
CA VAL A 39 9.11 1.64 6.89
C VAL A 39 9.04 1.71 8.42
N ALA A 40 8.34 0.78 9.07
CA ALA A 40 8.22 0.73 10.53
C ALA A 40 9.57 0.58 11.27
N LEU A 41 10.61 0.12 10.59
CA LEU A 41 11.94 -0.07 11.17
C LEU A 41 12.93 1.05 10.82
N GLY A 42 12.46 2.20 10.36
CA GLY A 42 13.32 3.33 9.97
C GLY A 42 14.30 3.76 11.06
N SER A 43 13.89 3.77 12.33
CA SER A 43 14.75 4.07 13.47
C SER A 43 15.83 3.00 13.77
N HIS A 44 15.69 1.82 13.20
CA HIS A 44 16.67 0.72 13.33
C HIS A 44 17.67 0.67 12.17
N MET A 45 17.55 1.60 11.23
CA MET A 45 18.45 1.69 10.08
C MET A 45 19.63 2.64 10.33
N PRO A 46 20.84 2.33 9.83
CA PRO A 46 21.16 1.14 9.04
C PRO A 46 21.04 -0.14 9.85
N PHE A 47 20.65 -1.24 9.19
CA PHE A 47 20.51 -2.52 9.83
C PHE A 47 21.85 -3.00 10.42
N THR A 48 21.77 -3.63 11.59
CA THR A 48 22.91 -4.25 12.29
C THR A 48 22.76 -5.76 12.32
N SER A 49 23.82 -6.46 12.70
CA SER A 49 23.81 -7.92 12.85
C SER A 49 22.70 -8.38 13.79
N THR A 50 21.92 -9.36 13.33
CA THR A 50 20.81 -9.95 14.07
C THR A 50 20.67 -11.43 13.75
N THR A 51 20.12 -12.21 14.68
CA THR A 51 19.71 -13.60 14.45
C THR A 51 18.33 -13.71 13.83
N GLU A 52 17.50 -12.67 13.98
CA GLU A 52 16.14 -12.65 13.49
C GLU A 52 16.08 -12.26 12.00
N TRP A 53 15.15 -12.89 11.28
CA TRP A 53 14.86 -12.54 9.90
C TRP A 53 13.85 -11.39 9.84
N TYR A 54 14.17 -10.38 9.06
CA TYR A 54 13.18 -9.42 8.58
C TYR A 54 12.42 -10.06 7.42
N ASP A 55 11.10 -10.19 7.54
CA ASP A 55 10.25 -10.90 6.59
C ASP A 55 9.30 -9.91 5.91
N LEU A 56 9.55 -9.63 4.63
CA LEU A 56 8.76 -8.69 3.83
C LEU A 56 7.39 -9.24 3.38
N SER A 57 7.10 -10.52 3.64
CA SER A 57 5.80 -11.14 3.35
C SER A 57 4.80 -11.01 4.50
N LYS A 58 5.25 -10.63 5.70
CA LYS A 58 4.43 -10.58 6.90
C LYS A 58 3.88 -9.20 7.18
N LYS A 59 2.76 -9.16 7.91
CA LYS A 59 2.19 -7.93 8.42
C LYS A 59 3.23 -7.19 9.29
N ASN A 60 3.55 -5.97 8.91
CA ASN A 60 4.55 -5.14 9.57
C ASN A 60 3.95 -3.88 10.17
N LEU A 61 3.33 -4.00 11.35
CA LEU A 61 2.77 -2.89 12.11
C LEU A 61 1.86 -1.95 11.29
N ASN A 62 1.17 -2.49 10.28
CA ASN A 62 0.30 -1.76 9.33
C ASN A 62 1.02 -0.67 8.52
N ASN A 63 2.33 -0.78 8.35
CA ASN A 63 3.13 0.16 7.56
C ASN A 63 3.52 -0.44 6.21
N GLN A 64 4.01 0.42 5.33
CA GLN A 64 4.46 0.08 4.00
C GLN A 64 5.69 -0.84 4.04
N ILE A 65 5.71 -1.76 3.09
CA ILE A 65 6.81 -2.68 2.83
C ILE A 65 7.17 -2.52 1.35
N VAL A 66 8.46 -2.41 1.05
CA VAL A 66 8.97 -2.39 -0.32
C VAL A 66 10.08 -3.44 -0.40
N PRO A 67 10.03 -4.41 -1.34
CA PRO A 67 11.07 -5.42 -1.49
C PRO A 67 12.33 -4.83 -2.15
N LEU A 68 12.85 -3.75 -1.58
CA LEU A 68 14.03 -3.02 -1.99
C LEU A 68 14.92 -2.73 -0.77
N ILE A 69 16.20 -3.11 -0.86
CA ILE A 69 17.22 -2.81 0.16
C ILE A 69 18.40 -2.14 -0.53
N LEU A 70 18.85 -1.03 0.01
CA LEU A 70 19.89 -0.15 -0.53
C LEU A 70 21.15 -0.22 0.32
N SER A 71 22.30 -0.20 -0.32
CA SER A 71 23.62 -0.23 0.30
C SER A 71 24.35 1.11 0.25
N SER A 72 25.14 1.43 1.29
CA SER A 72 26.06 2.58 1.28
C SER A 72 27.10 2.52 0.15
N GLU A 73 27.39 1.32 -0.35
CA GLU A 73 28.44 1.05 -1.34
C GLU A 73 27.88 0.95 -2.78
N GLY A 74 26.73 1.57 -3.05
CA GLY A 74 26.16 1.67 -4.39
C GLY A 74 25.60 0.37 -4.94
N ARG A 75 25.14 -0.53 -4.07
CA ARG A 75 24.46 -1.78 -4.45
C ARG A 75 23.03 -1.77 -3.94
N TYR A 76 22.14 -2.56 -4.56
CA TYR A 76 20.82 -2.78 -4.04
C TYR A 76 20.33 -4.21 -4.29
N ILE A 77 19.34 -4.64 -3.51
CA ILE A 77 18.57 -5.87 -3.70
C ILE A 77 17.16 -5.45 -4.10
N TRP A 78 16.64 -6.04 -5.14
CA TRP A 78 15.28 -5.84 -5.62
C TRP A 78 14.62 -7.17 -5.98
N SER A 79 13.33 -7.29 -5.71
CA SER A 79 12.46 -8.33 -6.20
C SER A 79 11.04 -7.77 -6.37
N GLU A 80 10.28 -8.29 -7.32
CA GLU A 80 8.83 -8.03 -7.40
C GLU A 80 8.04 -8.88 -6.39
N GLN A 81 8.70 -9.84 -5.76
CA GLN A 81 8.13 -10.72 -4.76
C GLN A 81 8.72 -10.43 -3.38
N PRO A 82 7.96 -10.66 -2.30
CA PRO A 82 8.50 -10.49 -0.96
C PRO A 82 9.60 -11.50 -0.68
N PHE A 83 10.58 -11.06 0.11
CA PHE A 83 11.69 -11.89 0.54
C PHE A 83 12.02 -11.65 2.02
N ARG A 84 12.90 -12.48 2.56
CA ARG A 84 13.44 -12.36 3.91
C ARG A 84 14.91 -11.97 3.85
N PHE A 85 15.36 -11.18 4.80
CA PHE A 85 16.76 -10.82 4.93
C PHE A 85 17.19 -10.69 6.39
N ARG A 86 18.48 -10.84 6.63
CA ARG A 86 19.14 -10.47 7.89
C ARG A 86 20.61 -10.17 7.65
N LEU A 87 21.22 -9.39 8.53
CA LEU A 87 22.67 -9.26 8.58
C LEU A 87 23.23 -10.21 9.63
N GLN A 88 24.32 -10.90 9.28
CA GLN A 88 25.07 -11.73 10.18
C GLN A 88 26.57 -11.58 9.89
N ASN A 89 27.34 -11.04 10.85
CA ASN A 89 28.77 -10.77 10.69
C ASN A 89 29.05 -9.97 9.39
N ASP A 90 28.36 -8.86 9.22
CA ASP A 90 28.40 -7.95 8.04
C ASP A 90 27.95 -8.58 6.71
N THR A 91 27.62 -9.86 6.68
CA THR A 91 27.08 -10.54 5.50
C THR A 91 25.57 -10.36 5.45
N LEU A 92 25.05 -9.86 4.33
CA LEU A 92 23.62 -9.82 4.08
C LEU A 92 23.14 -11.19 3.57
N LEU A 93 22.35 -11.87 4.38
CA LEU A 93 21.71 -13.13 4.03
C LEU A 93 20.32 -12.85 3.50
N LEU A 94 19.98 -13.45 2.36
CA LEU A 94 18.69 -13.32 1.66
C LEU A 94 18.03 -14.69 1.55
N SER A 95 16.70 -14.73 1.67
CA SER A 95 15.91 -15.94 1.47
C SER A 95 14.61 -15.59 0.76
N SER A 96 14.30 -16.30 -0.33
CA SER A 96 13.07 -16.12 -1.12
C SER A 96 12.45 -17.47 -1.45
N ASP A 97 11.13 -17.52 -1.50
CA ASP A 97 10.37 -18.69 -1.93
C ASP A 97 10.05 -18.63 -3.44
N TYR A 98 10.51 -17.59 -4.14
CA TYR A 98 10.14 -17.32 -5.53
C TYR A 98 11.33 -17.35 -6.50
N GLU A 99 12.45 -16.71 -6.13
CA GLU A 99 13.60 -16.52 -7.02
C GLU A 99 14.91 -16.38 -6.24
N LYS A 100 16.02 -16.60 -6.93
CA LYS A 100 17.36 -16.33 -6.38
C LYS A 100 17.65 -14.83 -6.48
N LEU A 101 17.92 -14.22 -5.34
CA LEU A 101 18.23 -12.78 -5.23
C LEU A 101 19.72 -12.53 -5.34
N ASN A 102 20.10 -11.42 -5.96
CA ASN A 102 21.48 -10.99 -6.08
C ASN A 102 21.60 -9.49 -5.80
N ALA A 103 22.77 -9.07 -5.35
CA ALA A 103 23.09 -7.65 -5.26
C ALA A 103 23.36 -7.08 -6.67
N ILE A 104 22.69 -6.00 -6.98
CA ILE A 104 22.83 -5.26 -8.24
C ILE A 104 23.75 -4.07 -7.98
N SER A 105 24.86 -3.98 -8.71
CA SER A 105 25.78 -2.85 -8.62
C SER A 105 25.26 -1.67 -9.43
N ALA A 106 25.20 -0.48 -8.81
CA ALA A 106 24.63 0.73 -9.39
C ALA A 106 25.58 1.95 -9.30
N GLY A 107 26.70 1.80 -8.62
CA GLY A 107 27.66 2.89 -8.41
C GLY A 107 28.53 2.65 -7.20
N LYS A 108 28.80 3.70 -6.42
CA LYS A 108 29.69 3.66 -5.24
C LYS A 108 29.08 4.23 -3.97
N THR A 109 27.87 4.76 -4.05
CA THR A 109 27.22 5.46 -2.93
C THR A 109 25.77 5.03 -2.77
N LEU A 110 25.20 5.26 -1.58
CA LEU A 110 23.78 5.07 -1.34
C LEU A 110 22.90 5.83 -2.34
N LYS A 111 23.33 7.06 -2.73
CA LYS A 111 22.63 7.86 -3.72
C LYS A 111 22.59 7.17 -5.08
N ASP A 112 23.69 6.57 -5.52
CA ASP A 112 23.76 5.85 -6.80
C ASP A 112 22.82 4.64 -6.77
N ALA A 113 22.81 3.87 -5.68
CA ALA A 113 21.90 2.74 -5.47
C ALA A 113 20.43 3.20 -5.56
N TYR A 114 20.10 4.28 -4.84
CA TYR A 114 18.74 4.83 -4.83
C TYR A 114 18.29 5.31 -6.21
N LEU A 115 19.11 6.11 -6.89
CA LEU A 115 18.78 6.66 -8.21
C LEU A 115 18.61 5.56 -9.26
N SER A 116 19.50 4.55 -9.24
CA SER A 116 19.41 3.43 -10.17
C SER A 116 18.17 2.58 -9.91
N ALA A 117 17.91 2.20 -8.66
CA ALA A 117 16.72 1.43 -8.29
C ALA A 117 15.43 2.20 -8.63
N SER A 118 15.38 3.51 -8.32
CA SER A 118 14.22 4.35 -8.64
C SER A 118 13.99 4.45 -10.15
N ALA A 119 15.01 4.68 -10.94
CA ALA A 119 14.87 4.78 -12.39
C ALA A 119 14.41 3.47 -13.04
N GLN A 120 14.87 2.33 -12.51
CA GLN A 120 14.59 1.01 -13.08
C GLN A 120 13.25 0.43 -12.64
N HIS A 121 12.91 0.56 -11.35
CA HIS A 121 11.75 -0.12 -10.76
C HIS A 121 10.58 0.82 -10.44
N PHE A 122 10.84 2.12 -10.31
CA PHE A 122 9.86 3.16 -10.01
C PHE A 122 10.00 4.36 -10.94
N PRO A 123 9.94 4.16 -12.27
CA PRO A 123 10.14 5.26 -13.21
C PRO A 123 9.10 6.37 -12.98
N PRO A 124 9.52 7.64 -12.92
CA PRO A 124 8.61 8.76 -12.71
C PRO A 124 7.64 8.88 -13.88
N SER A 125 6.39 9.23 -13.58
CA SER A 125 5.38 9.52 -14.62
C SER A 125 5.63 10.85 -15.35
N HIS A 126 6.56 11.67 -14.87
CA HIS A 126 6.82 13.06 -15.28
C HIS A 126 5.62 13.99 -15.04
N LYS A 127 4.64 13.57 -14.25
CA LYS A 127 3.52 14.39 -13.79
C LYS A 127 3.76 14.78 -12.35
N ILE A 128 3.54 16.05 -12.04
CA ILE A 128 3.59 16.56 -10.67
C ILE A 128 2.23 17.17 -10.32
N PRO A 129 1.83 17.18 -9.04
CA PRO A 129 0.65 17.92 -8.62
C PRO A 129 0.77 19.43 -8.93
N GLU A 130 -0.36 20.15 -8.90
CA GLU A 130 -0.37 21.60 -9.04
C GLU A 130 0.53 22.26 -7.98
N GLU A 131 1.12 23.41 -8.30
CA GLU A 131 2.01 24.16 -7.40
C GLU A 131 1.39 24.44 -6.04
N ILE A 132 0.09 24.65 -5.98
CA ILE A 132 -0.65 24.93 -4.74
C ILE A 132 -0.44 23.85 -3.66
N PHE A 133 -0.19 22.58 -4.04
CA PHE A 133 0.10 21.51 -3.10
C PHE A 133 1.44 21.66 -2.36
N PHE A 134 2.34 22.50 -2.89
CA PHE A 134 3.66 22.76 -2.32
C PHE A 134 3.80 24.16 -1.70
N SER A 135 3.02 25.12 -2.21
CA SER A 135 3.16 26.53 -1.88
C SER A 135 2.11 27.06 -0.88
N LYS A 136 1.05 26.29 -0.60
CA LYS A 136 -0.05 26.66 0.29
C LYS A 136 -0.28 25.61 1.37
N PRO A 137 -0.93 25.98 2.50
CA PRO A 137 -1.34 25.02 3.53
C PRO A 137 -2.26 23.93 2.99
N GLN A 138 -2.15 22.75 3.60
CA GLN A 138 -3.10 21.67 3.41
C GLN A 138 -3.83 21.45 4.74
N TYR A 139 -5.07 21.90 4.80
CA TYR A 139 -5.96 21.70 5.94
C TYR A 139 -6.64 20.34 5.81
N ASN A 140 -6.80 19.66 6.94
CA ASN A 140 -7.44 18.36 7.00
C ASN A 140 -8.46 18.35 8.13
N THR A 141 -9.67 17.92 7.85
CA THR A 141 -10.78 17.91 8.81
C THR A 141 -10.67 16.77 9.84
N TRP A 142 -9.75 15.82 9.68
CA TRP A 142 -9.68 14.64 10.56
C TRP A 142 -9.48 14.99 12.03
N ILE A 143 -8.51 15.84 12.33
CA ILE A 143 -8.17 16.17 13.73
C ILE A 143 -9.33 16.83 14.45
N GLU A 144 -10.08 17.67 13.77
CA GLU A 144 -11.21 18.41 14.35
C GLU A 144 -12.49 17.57 14.42
N LEU A 145 -12.82 16.86 13.34
CA LEU A 145 -14.14 16.21 13.19
C LEU A 145 -14.09 14.69 13.32
N MET A 146 -12.95 14.08 13.11
CA MET A 146 -12.76 12.60 13.07
C MET A 146 -13.86 11.94 12.21
N TYR A 147 -14.62 11.00 12.75
CA TYR A 147 -15.71 10.33 12.06
C TYR A 147 -17.01 11.16 11.92
N ASN A 148 -17.07 12.36 12.53
CA ASN A 148 -18.24 13.22 12.47
C ASN A 148 -18.16 14.24 11.32
N GLN A 149 -17.66 13.83 10.17
CA GLN A 149 -17.64 14.67 8.99
C GLN A 149 -19.06 15.10 8.63
N ASN A 150 -19.33 16.40 8.56
CA ASN A 150 -20.63 16.96 8.20
C ASN A 150 -20.47 18.36 7.63
N GLN A 151 -21.45 18.78 6.85
CA GLN A 151 -21.41 20.04 6.12
C GLN A 151 -21.26 21.26 7.03
N ILE A 152 -22.00 21.32 8.14
CA ILE A 152 -22.07 22.48 9.02
C ILE A 152 -20.69 22.74 9.67
N ASP A 153 -20.09 21.72 10.26
CA ASP A 153 -18.82 21.84 10.94
C ASP A 153 -17.65 22.07 9.97
N ILE A 154 -17.72 21.50 8.76
CA ILE A 154 -16.74 21.72 7.69
C ILE A 154 -16.76 23.19 7.25
N GLU A 155 -17.95 23.76 6.97
CA GLU A 155 -18.07 25.17 6.59
C GLU A 155 -17.63 26.11 7.74
N LYS A 156 -17.96 25.74 8.97
CA LYS A 156 -17.47 26.46 10.15
C LYS A 156 -15.95 26.44 10.25
N TYR A 157 -15.33 25.28 10.09
CA TYR A 157 -13.86 25.15 10.15
C TYR A 157 -13.18 25.98 9.06
N ALA A 158 -13.70 25.97 7.84
CA ALA A 158 -13.20 26.86 6.78
C ALA A 158 -13.34 28.35 7.14
N GLN A 159 -14.47 28.75 7.74
CA GLN A 159 -14.67 30.12 8.19
C GLN A 159 -13.73 30.50 9.32
N ASP A 160 -13.47 29.59 10.27
CA ASP A 160 -12.54 29.82 11.38
C ASP A 160 -11.11 30.04 10.88
N ILE A 161 -10.67 29.31 9.86
CA ILE A 161 -9.38 29.53 9.19
C ILE A 161 -9.28 30.97 8.69
N LEU A 162 -10.29 31.45 7.96
CA LEU A 162 -10.32 32.80 7.40
C LEU A 162 -10.42 33.88 8.47
N SER A 163 -11.24 33.65 9.51
CA SER A 163 -11.45 34.61 10.60
C SER A 163 -10.21 34.82 11.48
N ASN A 164 -9.28 33.87 11.41
CA ASN A 164 -8.00 33.95 12.12
C ASN A 164 -6.81 34.32 11.21
N ASP A 165 -7.10 34.87 10.03
CA ASP A 165 -6.11 35.37 9.07
C ASP A 165 -5.14 34.28 8.54
N PHE A 166 -5.54 33.01 8.60
CA PHE A 166 -4.77 31.93 7.96
C PHE A 166 -4.99 31.95 6.44
N PRO A 167 -3.95 31.69 5.64
CA PRO A 167 -4.07 31.67 4.19
C PRO A 167 -4.93 30.49 3.71
N THR A 168 -5.64 30.69 2.61
CA THR A 168 -6.34 29.63 1.91
C THR A 168 -5.37 28.65 1.24
N GLY A 169 -5.84 27.44 0.94
CA GLY A 169 -5.01 26.41 0.31
C GLY A 169 -5.85 25.20 -0.07
N ILE A 170 -5.31 24.01 0.19
CA ILE A 170 -6.05 22.75 0.01
C ILE A 170 -6.89 22.50 1.26
N PHE A 171 -8.16 22.16 1.10
CA PHE A 171 -9.05 21.77 2.19
C PHE A 171 -9.49 20.33 1.96
N MET A 172 -8.92 19.40 2.72
CA MET A 172 -9.25 17.97 2.63
C MET A 172 -10.35 17.61 3.60
N ILE A 173 -11.47 17.12 3.05
CA ILE A 173 -12.54 16.47 3.80
C ILE A 173 -12.12 15.01 3.97
N ASP A 174 -11.87 14.63 5.21
CA ASP A 174 -11.30 13.34 5.56
C ASP A 174 -12.33 12.22 5.61
N ASP A 175 -11.95 11.06 6.07
CA ASP A 175 -12.72 9.82 6.08
C ASP A 175 -14.14 9.99 6.63
N ASN A 176 -15.03 9.12 6.17
CA ASN A 176 -16.44 9.05 6.57
C ASN A 176 -17.37 10.14 5.97
N TRP A 177 -16.94 10.82 4.91
CA TRP A 177 -17.82 11.70 4.13
C TRP A 177 -18.79 10.92 3.24
N GLN A 178 -18.32 9.77 2.68
CA GLN A 178 -19.06 8.89 1.79
C GLN A 178 -19.98 7.93 2.55
N LYS A 179 -21.00 7.41 1.86
CA LYS A 179 -21.97 6.45 2.45
C LYS A 179 -21.28 5.23 3.09
N TYR A 180 -20.35 4.63 2.36
CA TYR A 180 -19.48 3.54 2.81
C TYR A 180 -18.30 3.40 1.85
N TYR A 181 -17.29 2.62 2.21
CA TYR A 181 -16.12 2.45 1.36
C TYR A 181 -16.46 1.79 0.03
N GLY A 182 -15.95 2.35 -1.05
CA GLY A 182 -16.24 1.97 -2.43
C GLY A 182 -17.45 2.70 -3.04
N ASN A 183 -18.23 3.43 -2.24
CA ASN A 183 -19.27 4.36 -2.71
C ASN A 183 -18.77 5.79 -2.54
N PHE A 184 -18.70 6.55 -3.61
CA PHE A 184 -18.17 7.92 -3.61
C PHE A 184 -19.27 8.98 -3.67
N GLU A 185 -20.40 8.71 -3.04
CA GLU A 185 -21.49 9.65 -2.84
C GLU A 185 -21.48 10.18 -1.40
N PHE A 186 -21.68 11.48 -1.24
CA PHE A 186 -21.85 12.08 0.09
C PHE A 186 -23.04 11.47 0.84
N LYS A 187 -22.93 11.32 2.15
CA LYS A 187 -24.04 10.94 3.04
C LYS A 187 -25.08 12.08 3.06
N PRO A 188 -26.29 11.91 2.50
CA PRO A 188 -27.23 13.02 2.40
C PRO A 188 -27.69 13.57 3.76
N GLU A 189 -27.71 12.72 4.80
CA GLU A 189 -28.06 13.12 6.16
C GLU A 189 -27.00 13.99 6.85
N LYS A 190 -25.75 13.94 6.36
CA LYS A 190 -24.62 14.73 6.86
C LYS A 190 -24.28 15.90 5.92
N PHE A 191 -24.58 15.76 4.65
CA PHE A 191 -24.25 16.69 3.57
C PHE A 191 -25.49 16.95 2.70
N PRO A 192 -26.48 17.69 3.22
CA PRO A 192 -27.74 17.94 2.50
C PRO A 192 -27.54 18.77 1.21
N ASP A 193 -26.47 19.55 1.12
CA ASP A 193 -26.10 20.37 -0.04
C ASP A 193 -24.59 20.30 -0.29
N ALA A 194 -24.08 19.10 -0.56
CA ALA A 194 -22.65 18.85 -0.75
C ALA A 194 -22.06 19.69 -1.90
N ALA A 195 -22.76 19.79 -3.02
CA ALA A 195 -22.31 20.59 -4.17
C ALA A 195 -22.20 22.07 -3.81
N GLY A 196 -23.23 22.61 -3.16
CA GLY A 196 -23.22 24.02 -2.71
C GLY A 196 -22.14 24.27 -1.65
N MET A 197 -21.88 23.31 -0.76
CA MET A 197 -20.75 23.39 0.21
C MET A 197 -19.41 23.51 -0.54
N ILE A 198 -19.16 22.65 -1.51
CA ILE A 198 -17.91 22.68 -2.31
C ILE A 198 -17.79 24.03 -3.05
N ASP A 199 -18.88 24.50 -3.65
CA ASP A 199 -18.91 25.82 -4.35
C ASP A 199 -18.58 26.98 -3.37
N ARG A 200 -19.09 26.94 -2.15
CA ARG A 200 -18.79 27.96 -1.13
C ARG A 200 -17.32 27.91 -0.70
N LEU A 201 -16.77 26.72 -0.47
CA LEU A 201 -15.34 26.55 -0.18
C LEU A 201 -14.45 27.06 -1.32
N HIS A 202 -14.80 26.78 -2.58
CA HIS A 202 -14.11 27.32 -3.75
C HIS A 202 -14.18 28.86 -3.80
N LYS A 203 -15.36 29.47 -3.54
CA LYS A 203 -15.53 30.93 -3.49
C LYS A 203 -14.72 31.58 -2.37
N GLN A 204 -14.48 30.87 -1.30
CA GLN A 204 -13.58 31.30 -0.20
C GLN A 204 -12.10 31.17 -0.56
N GLY A 205 -11.75 30.57 -1.70
CA GLY A 205 -10.38 30.42 -2.19
C GLY A 205 -9.71 29.09 -1.84
N PHE A 206 -10.43 28.13 -1.27
CA PHE A 206 -9.90 26.78 -1.04
C PHE A 206 -10.02 25.92 -2.30
N LYS A 207 -9.09 24.98 -2.49
CA LYS A 207 -9.24 23.79 -3.33
C LYS A 207 -9.72 22.64 -2.46
N VAL A 208 -10.78 21.97 -2.87
CA VAL A 208 -11.33 20.85 -2.08
C VAL A 208 -10.71 19.53 -2.53
N MET A 209 -10.29 18.74 -1.57
CA MET A 209 -9.82 17.35 -1.75
C MET A 209 -10.67 16.43 -0.88
N LEU A 210 -10.99 15.24 -1.39
CA LEU A 210 -11.72 14.23 -0.64
C LEU A 210 -10.77 13.08 -0.32
N TRP A 211 -10.78 12.62 0.94
CA TRP A 211 -10.08 11.41 1.31
C TRP A 211 -10.73 10.18 0.69
N ILE A 212 -9.93 9.29 0.12
CA ILE A 212 -10.39 8.02 -0.42
C ILE A 212 -9.44 6.88 -0.03
N ALA A 213 -9.97 5.66 -0.01
CA ALA A 213 -9.19 4.44 0.11
C ALA A 213 -9.65 3.44 -0.97
N PRO A 214 -8.76 2.56 -1.45
CA PRO A 214 -9.09 1.56 -2.45
C PRO A 214 -9.89 0.39 -1.87
N PHE A 215 -10.46 0.56 -0.69
CA PHE A 215 -11.25 -0.46 -0.01
C PHE A 215 -12.72 -0.39 -0.37
N VAL A 216 -13.38 -1.54 -0.35
CA VAL A 216 -14.79 -1.71 -0.68
C VAL A 216 -15.46 -2.45 0.46
N SER A 217 -16.50 -1.84 1.04
CA SER A 217 -17.27 -2.44 2.13
C SER A 217 -17.85 -3.78 1.71
N ALA A 218 -17.63 -4.81 2.54
CA ALA A 218 -18.16 -6.13 2.30
C ALA A 218 -19.69 -6.09 2.14
N ASP A 219 -20.21 -6.92 1.24
CA ASP A 219 -21.64 -7.09 0.99
C ASP A 219 -22.41 -5.83 0.54
N SER A 220 -21.70 -4.77 0.13
CA SER A 220 -22.29 -3.57 -0.47
C SER A 220 -22.75 -3.84 -1.92
N PRO A 221 -23.64 -2.99 -2.48
CA PRO A 221 -23.95 -3.05 -3.92
C PRO A 221 -22.71 -2.94 -4.80
N GLU A 222 -21.77 -2.05 -4.45
CA GLU A 222 -20.49 -1.86 -5.15
C GLU A 222 -19.64 -3.13 -5.09
N TYR A 223 -19.54 -3.77 -3.92
CA TYR A 223 -18.83 -5.05 -3.81
C TYR A 223 -19.38 -6.08 -4.79
N ARG A 224 -20.70 -6.27 -4.84
CA ARG A 224 -21.33 -7.24 -5.75
C ARG A 224 -21.11 -6.88 -7.22
N LEU A 225 -21.14 -5.59 -7.56
CA LEU A 225 -20.85 -5.11 -8.91
C LEU A 225 -19.38 -5.39 -9.28
N LEU A 226 -18.45 -5.05 -8.39
CA LEU A 226 -17.01 -5.19 -8.65
C LEU A 226 -16.56 -6.65 -8.71
N VAL A 227 -17.20 -7.55 -7.93
CA VAL A 227 -17.03 -9.00 -8.09
C VAL A 227 -17.40 -9.44 -9.50
N LYS A 228 -18.55 -9.02 -10.03
CA LYS A 228 -18.98 -9.35 -11.40
C LYS A 228 -18.04 -8.81 -12.47
N LYS A 229 -17.43 -7.65 -12.24
CA LYS A 229 -16.47 -7.02 -13.14
C LYS A 229 -15.06 -7.64 -13.04
N GLY A 230 -14.77 -8.38 -11.97
CA GLY A 230 -13.44 -8.90 -11.69
C GLY A 230 -12.43 -7.83 -11.30
N TYR A 231 -12.89 -6.74 -10.66
CA TYR A 231 -12.08 -5.56 -10.32
C TYR A 231 -11.52 -5.57 -8.89
N LEU A 232 -11.73 -6.66 -8.16
CA LEU A 232 -11.22 -6.83 -6.79
C LEU A 232 -10.01 -7.75 -6.76
N VAL A 233 -9.08 -7.46 -5.86
CA VAL A 233 -7.98 -8.36 -5.52
C VAL A 233 -8.54 -9.72 -5.13
N LYS A 234 -7.91 -10.79 -5.60
CA LYS A 234 -8.37 -12.17 -5.42
C LYS A 234 -7.43 -12.94 -4.51
N GLU A 235 -7.99 -13.97 -3.88
CA GLU A 235 -7.23 -15.00 -3.18
C GLU A 235 -6.33 -15.79 -4.17
N LYS A 236 -5.47 -16.65 -3.62
CA LYS A 236 -4.57 -17.49 -4.42
C LYS A 236 -5.28 -18.42 -5.42
N ASP A 237 -6.57 -18.67 -5.22
CA ASP A 237 -7.41 -19.44 -6.14
C ASP A 237 -7.73 -18.69 -7.44
N GLY A 238 -7.44 -17.40 -7.51
CA GLY A 238 -7.72 -16.54 -8.66
C GLY A 238 -9.20 -16.24 -8.90
N ILE A 239 -10.09 -16.64 -8.00
CA ILE A 239 -11.55 -16.56 -8.16
C ILE A 239 -12.19 -15.79 -7.02
N THR A 240 -11.91 -16.16 -5.78
CA THR A 240 -12.50 -15.59 -4.58
C THR A 240 -11.93 -14.20 -4.29
N PRO A 241 -12.78 -13.16 -4.09
CA PRO A 241 -12.27 -11.86 -3.66
C PRO A 241 -11.54 -11.94 -2.32
N ALA A 242 -10.34 -11.40 -2.25
CA ALA A 242 -9.57 -11.35 -1.02
C ALA A 242 -10.19 -10.36 -0.04
N MET A 243 -10.32 -10.79 1.21
CA MET A 243 -10.80 -9.94 2.30
C MET A 243 -9.62 -9.48 3.15
N ILE A 244 -9.34 -8.19 3.10
CA ILE A 244 -8.15 -7.57 3.67
C ILE A 244 -8.49 -6.95 5.03
N HIS A 245 -7.72 -7.33 6.05
CA HIS A 245 -7.77 -6.66 7.34
C HIS A 245 -6.99 -5.36 7.31
N TRP A 246 -7.62 -4.28 7.75
CA TRP A 246 -7.02 -2.98 7.88
C TRP A 246 -7.52 -2.27 9.15
N TRP A 247 -7.12 -1.03 9.43
CA TRP A 247 -7.47 -0.35 10.67
C TRP A 247 -8.98 -0.18 10.88
N ASN A 248 -9.78 -0.16 9.80
CA ASN A 248 -11.25 -0.04 9.88
C ASN A 248 -11.97 -1.39 9.62
N GLY A 249 -11.37 -2.50 10.04
CA GLY A 249 -11.99 -3.83 10.00
C GLY A 249 -11.57 -4.67 8.79
N VAL A 250 -12.54 -5.21 8.06
CA VAL A 250 -12.32 -6.12 6.93
C VAL A 250 -13.06 -5.60 5.71
N SER A 251 -12.34 -5.47 4.60
CA SER A 251 -12.90 -5.01 3.32
C SER A 251 -12.27 -5.74 2.14
N ALA A 252 -12.98 -5.78 1.02
CA ALA A 252 -12.33 -6.06 -0.26
C ALA A 252 -11.49 -4.86 -0.70
N CYS A 253 -10.62 -5.05 -1.71
CA CYS A 253 -9.78 -3.99 -2.25
C CYS A 253 -9.85 -3.99 -3.77
N TYR A 254 -9.88 -2.80 -4.38
CA TYR A 254 -9.70 -2.67 -5.82
C TYR A 254 -8.36 -3.27 -6.25
N ASP A 255 -8.37 -4.03 -7.33
CA ASP A 255 -7.15 -4.53 -7.96
C ASP A 255 -6.56 -3.46 -8.88
N MET A 256 -5.71 -2.61 -8.31
CA MET A 256 -5.07 -1.52 -9.05
C MET A 256 -4.02 -2.01 -10.07
N THR A 257 -3.73 -3.31 -10.11
CA THR A 257 -2.90 -3.93 -11.17
C THR A 257 -3.73 -4.23 -12.42
N ASN A 258 -5.06 -4.25 -12.29
CA ASN A 258 -5.99 -4.37 -13.40
C ASN A 258 -6.27 -2.95 -13.98
N PRO A 259 -5.87 -2.65 -15.24
CA PRO A 259 -6.08 -1.32 -15.83
C PRO A 259 -7.55 -0.89 -15.89
N GLU A 260 -8.48 -1.84 -16.06
CA GLU A 260 -9.92 -1.52 -16.07
C GLU A 260 -10.42 -1.13 -14.68
N ALA A 261 -9.94 -1.81 -13.63
CA ALA A 261 -10.28 -1.48 -12.26
C ALA A 261 -9.67 -0.12 -11.86
N ALA A 262 -8.41 0.12 -12.22
CA ALA A 262 -7.74 1.41 -11.98
C ALA A 262 -8.41 2.58 -12.71
N SER A 263 -8.97 2.35 -13.90
CA SER A 263 -9.72 3.37 -14.65
C SER A 263 -11.15 3.57 -14.13
N TYR A 264 -11.69 2.58 -13.44
CA TYR A 264 -13.04 2.63 -12.87
C TYR A 264 -13.09 3.41 -11.55
N LEU A 265 -12.03 3.30 -10.73
CA LEU A 265 -11.86 4.04 -9.49
C LEU A 265 -11.56 5.53 -9.75
#